data_edf985e42726e54f8e9c091e94630d61
#
_entry.id   edf985e42726e54f8e9c091e94630d61
#
_cell.length_a   1.000
_cell.length_b   1.000
_cell.length_c   1.000
_cell.angle_alpha   90.00
_cell.angle_beta   90.00
_cell.angle_gamma   90.00
#
_symmetry.space_group_name_H-M   'P 1'
#
loop_
_entity.id
_entity.type
_entity.pdbx_description
1 polymer ?
#
loop_
_entity_poly.entity_id
_entity_poly.type
_entity_poly.pdbx_seq_one_letter_code
_entity_poly.pdbx_strand_id
1 'polypeptide(L)'
;IAGDACVEDYPDVPQISDYAVNAMITMVDYTIVNGISAADEATLLAPNGTATREQALIMAERFCQAFEDQEPEAEPSDEEGAVSVPDYWLDPDLMFPSTETDKMMLVYGVGGEKYQTAEEAEAHMVEISVPVWRLQADGSKTSSTAYIEVNQSLAPIYEAIFEEIYNGDEQFPIKNVGCYSWRTGEHSQGTAIDINWEENMEATINADGSLTPTTGTHWSPYEDPYSIPEGGDVY
;
A
#
# COMPACT_ATOMS: atom_id res chain seq x y z
N ILE A 1 12.53 -25.53 8.20
CA ILE A 1 11.95 -26.66 8.96
C ILE A 1 10.83 -26.04 9.78
N ALA A 2 9.58 -26.13 9.26
CA ALA A 2 8.40 -25.69 9.98
C ALA A 2 8.29 -26.50 11.29
N GLY A 3 8.07 -25.83 12.42
CA GLY A 3 7.82 -26.48 13.68
C GLY A 3 6.44 -27.15 13.67
N ASP A 4 6.29 -28.26 14.41
CA ASP A 4 5.03 -29.01 14.49
C ASP A 4 3.93 -28.29 15.33
N ALA A 5 4.17 -27.05 15.78
CA ALA A 5 3.22 -26.28 16.60
C ALA A 5 2.32 -25.42 15.72
N CYS A 6 1.01 -25.59 15.89
CA CYS A 6 -0.02 -24.75 15.28
C CYS A 6 -0.49 -23.70 16.30
N VAL A 7 -0.90 -22.53 15.86
CA VAL A 7 -1.43 -21.48 16.74
C VAL A 7 -2.63 -21.98 17.56
N GLU A 8 -3.42 -22.91 17.02
CA GLU A 8 -4.57 -23.53 17.67
C GLU A 8 -4.22 -24.42 18.90
N ASP A 9 -2.95 -24.79 19.04
CA ASP A 9 -2.47 -25.59 20.18
C ASP A 9 -2.34 -24.76 21.47
N TYR A 10 -2.45 -23.43 21.38
CA TYR A 10 -2.33 -22.53 22.51
C TYR A 10 -3.70 -22.17 23.09
N PRO A 11 -3.94 -22.41 24.38
CA PRO A 11 -5.28 -22.24 24.98
C PRO A 11 -5.74 -20.79 25.09
N ASP A 12 -4.85 -19.83 24.93
CA ASP A 12 -5.12 -18.39 25.03
C ASP A 12 -5.29 -17.68 23.67
N VAL A 13 -5.34 -18.43 22.57
CA VAL A 13 -5.66 -17.90 21.22
C VAL A 13 -6.91 -17.00 21.21
N PRO A 14 -8.02 -17.32 21.92
CA PRO A 14 -9.18 -16.44 21.95
C PRO A 14 -8.95 -15.05 22.57
N GLN A 15 -7.78 -14.81 23.15
CA GLN A 15 -7.39 -13.50 23.69
C GLN A 15 -6.63 -12.65 22.68
N ILE A 16 -6.28 -13.21 21.52
CA ILE A 16 -5.66 -12.47 20.43
C ILE A 16 -6.71 -11.55 19.80
N SER A 17 -6.40 -10.28 19.65
CA SER A 17 -7.26 -9.34 18.93
C SER A 17 -7.41 -9.74 17.45
N ASP A 18 -8.60 -9.60 16.89
CA ASP A 18 -8.93 -10.07 15.52
C ASP A 18 -7.92 -9.60 14.48
N TYR A 19 -7.47 -8.35 14.57
CA TYR A 19 -6.46 -7.78 13.66
C TYR A 19 -5.07 -8.44 13.77
N ALA A 20 -4.75 -9.11 14.88
CA ALA A 20 -3.43 -9.69 15.15
C ALA A 20 -3.39 -11.22 14.91
N VAL A 21 -4.52 -11.86 14.63
CA VAL A 21 -4.62 -13.33 14.51
C VAL A 21 -3.69 -13.84 13.40
N ASN A 22 -3.75 -13.27 12.20
CA ASN A 22 -2.93 -13.71 11.05
C ASN A 22 -1.43 -13.51 11.31
N ALA A 23 -1.06 -12.38 11.89
CA ALA A 23 0.33 -12.11 12.26
C ALA A 23 0.84 -13.13 13.29
N MET A 24 0.02 -13.48 14.28
CA MET A 24 0.39 -14.47 15.30
C MET A 24 0.49 -15.89 14.70
N ILE A 25 -0.39 -16.27 13.77
CA ILE A 25 -0.26 -17.53 13.02
C ILE A 25 1.10 -17.59 12.34
N THR A 26 1.45 -16.58 11.56
CA THR A 26 2.74 -16.49 10.88
C THR A 26 3.91 -16.59 11.87
N MET A 27 3.88 -15.86 12.98
CA MET A 27 4.94 -15.86 13.97
C MET A 27 5.13 -17.24 14.65
N VAL A 28 4.06 -18.01 14.82
CA VAL A 28 4.10 -19.37 15.35
C VAL A 28 4.61 -20.36 14.28
N ASP A 29 4.08 -20.30 13.07
CA ASP A 29 4.47 -21.18 11.95
C ASP A 29 5.96 -21.09 11.63
N TYR A 30 6.51 -19.86 11.69
CA TYR A 30 7.96 -19.64 11.52
C TYR A 30 8.77 -19.83 12.80
N THR A 31 8.17 -20.36 13.89
CA THR A 31 8.81 -20.58 15.18
C THR A 31 9.46 -19.35 15.82
N ILE A 32 9.04 -18.16 15.39
CA ILE A 32 9.51 -16.88 15.95
C ILE A 32 8.95 -16.71 17.37
N VAL A 33 7.66 -17.05 17.55
CA VAL A 33 6.97 -17.11 18.85
C VAL A 33 6.66 -18.56 19.20
N ASN A 34 7.20 -19.03 20.34
CA ASN A 34 7.02 -20.42 20.80
C ASN A 34 6.24 -20.48 22.12
N GLY A 35 5.64 -19.37 22.54
CA GLY A 35 4.92 -19.25 23.79
C GLY A 35 5.82 -19.21 25.03
N ILE A 36 5.16 -19.08 26.17
CA ILE A 36 5.78 -19.09 27.52
C ILE A 36 5.13 -20.18 28.39
N SER A 37 5.92 -20.82 29.26
CA SER A 37 5.36 -21.81 30.18
C SER A 37 4.57 -21.12 31.30
N ALA A 38 3.33 -21.55 31.47
CA ALA A 38 2.51 -21.16 32.62
C ALA A 38 2.74 -22.09 33.82
N ALA A 39 2.24 -21.70 35.00
CA ALA A 39 2.43 -22.45 36.24
C ALA A 39 1.73 -23.83 36.29
N ASP A 40 0.79 -24.08 35.38
CA ASP A 40 0.04 -25.33 35.21
C ASP A 40 0.60 -26.21 34.06
N GLU A 41 1.85 -25.98 33.65
CA GLU A 41 2.52 -26.68 32.55
C GLU A 41 1.97 -26.38 31.15
N ALA A 42 0.94 -25.54 31.02
CA ALA A 42 0.47 -25.09 29.71
C ALA A 42 1.44 -24.10 29.07
N THR A 43 1.54 -24.15 27.74
CA THR A 43 2.27 -23.13 26.97
C THR A 43 1.26 -22.10 26.48
N LEU A 44 1.52 -20.81 26.72
CA LEU A 44 0.65 -19.69 26.37
C LEU A 44 1.37 -18.75 25.40
N LEU A 45 0.64 -18.16 24.48
CA LEU A 45 1.12 -17.05 23.62
C LEU A 45 1.25 -15.75 24.40
N ALA A 46 0.42 -15.57 25.43
CA ALA A 46 0.32 -14.38 26.27
C ALA A 46 0.16 -13.06 25.46
N PRO A 47 -0.84 -12.96 24.58
CA PRO A 47 -0.99 -11.86 23.63
C PRO A 47 -1.17 -10.49 24.27
N ASN A 48 -1.60 -10.44 25.55
CA ASN A 48 -1.72 -9.23 26.35
C ASN A 48 -0.59 -9.07 27.36
N GLY A 49 0.44 -9.93 27.32
CA GLY A 49 1.60 -9.88 28.17
C GLY A 49 2.65 -8.88 27.67
N THR A 50 3.59 -8.52 28.53
CA THR A 50 4.76 -7.73 28.15
C THR A 50 5.94 -8.65 27.86
N ALA A 51 6.58 -8.48 26.70
CA ALA A 51 7.85 -9.16 26.42
C ALA A 51 9.00 -8.47 27.17
N THR A 52 9.94 -9.27 27.69
CA THR A 52 11.20 -8.73 28.19
C THR A 52 12.11 -8.33 27.01
N ARG A 53 13.18 -7.56 27.31
CA ARG A 53 14.18 -7.21 26.28
C ARG A 53 14.85 -8.44 25.67
N GLU A 54 15.12 -9.44 26.49
CA GLU A 54 15.71 -10.71 26.05
C GLU A 54 14.76 -11.48 25.13
N GLN A 55 13.47 -11.54 25.45
CA GLN A 55 12.46 -12.17 24.60
C GLN A 55 12.31 -11.43 23.27
N ALA A 56 12.31 -10.10 23.28
CA ALA A 56 12.24 -9.30 22.08
C ALA A 56 13.46 -9.52 21.17
N LEU A 57 14.67 -9.60 21.74
CA LEU A 57 15.89 -9.89 20.98
C LEU A 57 15.87 -11.30 20.37
N ILE A 58 15.41 -12.31 21.12
CA ILE A 58 15.30 -13.69 20.62
C ILE A 58 14.27 -13.76 19.48
N MET A 59 13.14 -13.07 19.60
CA MET A 59 12.15 -13.01 18.52
C MET A 59 12.72 -12.32 17.28
N ALA A 60 13.44 -11.20 17.45
CA ALA A 60 14.08 -10.51 16.33
C ALA A 60 15.14 -11.39 15.64
N GLU A 61 15.97 -12.10 16.39
CA GLU A 61 16.95 -13.03 15.85
C GLU A 61 16.29 -14.16 15.06
N ARG A 62 15.24 -14.77 15.60
CA ARG A 62 14.49 -15.83 14.91
C ARG A 62 13.79 -15.31 13.68
N PHE A 63 13.27 -14.10 13.72
CA PHE A 63 12.70 -13.44 12.55
C PHE A 63 13.74 -13.29 11.44
N CYS A 64 14.90 -12.73 11.73
CA CYS A 64 15.99 -12.64 10.76
C CYS A 64 16.37 -14.02 10.20
N GLN A 65 16.57 -15.03 11.07
CA GLN A 65 16.89 -16.39 10.63
C GLN A 65 15.81 -17.03 9.77
N ALA A 66 14.53 -16.78 10.08
CA ALA A 66 13.42 -17.34 9.31
C ALA A 66 13.34 -16.79 7.86
N PHE A 67 13.85 -15.58 7.66
CA PHE A 67 13.77 -14.88 6.37
C PHE A 67 15.14 -14.66 5.68
N GLU A 68 16.27 -14.86 6.38
CA GLU A 68 17.62 -14.81 5.77
C GLU A 68 17.89 -15.95 4.77
N ASP A 69 17.26 -17.12 4.94
CA ASP A 69 17.42 -18.27 4.05
C ASP A 69 16.41 -18.28 2.88
N GLN A 70 15.54 -17.31 2.79
CA GLN A 70 14.66 -17.11 1.64
C GLN A 70 15.28 -16.11 0.65
N GLU A 71 16.46 -16.45 0.10
CA GLU A 71 16.73 -16.02 -1.28
C GLU A 71 15.61 -16.64 -2.13
N PRO A 72 14.82 -15.84 -2.85
CA PRO A 72 13.85 -16.39 -3.78
C PRO A 72 14.63 -17.26 -4.74
N GLU A 73 14.39 -18.59 -4.75
CA GLU A 73 14.78 -19.42 -5.88
C GLU A 73 14.16 -18.78 -7.11
N ALA A 74 14.98 -18.06 -7.87
CA ALA A 74 14.59 -17.46 -9.12
C ALA A 74 14.19 -18.58 -10.05
N GLU A 75 12.89 -18.89 -10.11
CA GLU A 75 12.34 -19.54 -11.28
C GLU A 75 12.67 -18.64 -12.46
N PRO A 76 13.29 -19.14 -13.52
CA PRO A 76 13.60 -18.33 -14.69
C PRO A 76 12.29 -18.02 -15.43
N SER A 77 11.63 -16.94 -15.06
CA SER A 77 10.59 -16.35 -15.88
C SER A 77 11.24 -15.33 -16.81
N ASP A 78 11.12 -15.57 -18.12
CA ASP A 78 11.54 -14.68 -19.21
C ASP A 78 10.68 -13.38 -19.26
N GLU A 79 10.41 -12.76 -18.13
CA GLU A 79 9.80 -11.42 -18.05
C GLU A 79 10.66 -10.55 -17.14
N GLU A 80 11.54 -9.78 -17.77
CA GLU A 80 12.30 -8.71 -17.13
C GLU A 80 11.33 -7.67 -16.54
N GLY A 81 11.30 -7.54 -15.23
CA GLY A 81 10.94 -6.29 -14.57
C GLY A 81 9.66 -6.24 -13.72
N ALA A 82 8.86 -7.29 -13.59
CA ALA A 82 7.71 -7.25 -12.69
C ALA A 82 8.14 -7.54 -11.24
N VAL A 83 8.21 -6.53 -10.40
CA VAL A 83 8.25 -6.70 -8.95
C VAL A 83 6.87 -7.23 -8.54
N SER A 84 6.77 -8.52 -8.18
CA SER A 84 5.50 -9.07 -7.71
C SER A 84 5.15 -8.47 -6.35
N VAL A 85 4.04 -7.77 -6.28
CA VAL A 85 3.44 -7.37 -4.99
C VAL A 85 2.98 -8.65 -4.28
N PRO A 86 3.22 -8.79 -2.98
CA PRO A 86 2.59 -9.86 -2.22
C PRO A 86 1.07 -9.85 -2.40
N ASP A 87 0.45 -11.00 -2.64
CA ASP A 87 -1.01 -11.11 -2.90
C ASP A 87 -1.87 -10.43 -1.85
N TYR A 88 -1.41 -10.38 -0.59
CA TYR A 88 -2.13 -9.70 0.50
C TYR A 88 -2.17 -8.17 0.37
N TRP A 89 -1.34 -7.56 -0.47
CA TRP A 89 -1.38 -6.12 -0.73
C TRP A 89 -2.50 -5.74 -1.72
N LEU A 90 -2.97 -6.72 -2.47
CA LEU A 90 -4.07 -6.59 -3.41
C LEU A 90 -5.42 -6.97 -2.79
N ASP A 91 -5.43 -7.39 -1.52
CA ASP A 91 -6.66 -7.72 -0.78
C ASP A 91 -7.19 -6.46 -0.08
N PRO A 92 -8.32 -5.90 -0.53
CA PRO A 92 -8.90 -4.70 0.07
C PRO A 92 -9.29 -4.88 1.55
N ASP A 93 -9.47 -6.12 2.02
CA ASP A 93 -9.78 -6.44 3.41
C ASP A 93 -8.52 -6.53 4.29
N LEU A 94 -7.33 -6.69 3.69
CA LEU A 94 -6.03 -6.74 4.37
C LEU A 94 -5.29 -5.39 4.42
N MET A 95 -5.93 -4.42 3.95
CA MET A 95 -5.71 -2.97 3.93
C MET A 95 -4.49 -2.37 4.57
N PHE A 96 -3.83 -1.61 3.73
CA PHE A 96 -3.10 -0.36 3.93
C PHE A 96 -2.39 -0.17 5.27
N PRO A 97 -1.15 0.30 5.20
CA PRO A 97 -0.43 0.69 6.41
C PRO A 97 -1.32 1.62 7.23
N SER A 98 -1.79 1.12 8.38
CA SER A 98 -2.66 1.86 9.28
C SER A 98 -1.92 2.93 10.06
N THR A 99 -0.59 2.92 9.98
CA THR A 99 0.29 3.86 10.67
C THR A 99 1.33 4.46 9.71
N GLU A 100 1.87 5.63 10.07
CA GLU A 100 2.99 6.23 9.32
C GLU A 100 4.22 5.30 9.29
N THR A 101 4.45 4.51 10.32
CA THR A 101 5.54 3.53 10.37
C THR A 101 5.36 2.44 9.32
N ASP A 102 4.14 1.92 9.18
CA ASP A 102 3.83 0.88 8.19
C ASP A 102 3.97 1.43 6.76
N LYS A 103 3.51 2.66 6.54
CA LYS A 103 3.71 3.37 5.28
C LYS A 103 5.19 3.56 4.95
N MET A 104 5.98 3.98 5.91
CA MET A 104 7.42 4.15 5.74
C MET A 104 8.10 2.81 5.40
N MET A 105 7.71 1.74 6.06
CA MET A 105 8.24 0.41 5.83
C MET A 105 7.85 -0.14 4.45
N LEU A 106 6.61 0.10 4.03
CA LEU A 106 6.10 -0.27 2.71
C LEU A 106 6.88 0.41 1.58
N VAL A 107 7.08 1.72 1.70
CA VAL A 107 7.66 2.54 0.63
C VAL A 107 9.18 2.46 0.61
N TYR A 108 9.84 2.49 1.78
CA TYR A 108 11.29 2.66 1.90
C TYR A 108 12.00 1.45 2.49
N GLY A 109 11.27 0.39 2.85
CA GLY A 109 11.83 -0.79 3.53
C GLY A 109 12.05 -0.59 5.03
N VAL A 110 12.56 -1.63 5.66
CA VAL A 110 12.81 -1.64 7.11
C VAL A 110 13.90 -0.63 7.45
N GLY A 111 13.56 0.37 8.28
CA GLY A 111 14.49 1.43 8.68
C GLY A 111 14.80 2.45 7.58
N GLY A 112 14.08 2.40 6.46
CA GLY A 112 14.21 3.38 5.38
C GLY A 112 13.65 4.75 5.76
N GLU A 113 14.15 5.78 5.10
CA GLU A 113 13.76 7.17 5.30
C GLU A 113 13.30 7.78 3.97
N LYS A 114 12.51 8.85 4.05
CA LYS A 114 12.11 9.63 2.86
C LYS A 114 13.34 10.15 2.12
N TYR A 115 13.31 10.11 0.81
CA TYR A 115 14.38 10.62 -0.06
C TYR A 115 14.61 12.10 0.21
N GLN A 116 15.89 12.49 0.31
CA GLN A 116 16.30 13.85 0.65
C GLN A 116 16.73 14.67 -0.56
N THR A 117 17.01 14.02 -1.69
CA THR A 117 17.43 14.65 -2.94
C THR A 117 16.67 14.08 -4.13
N ALA A 118 16.58 14.87 -5.21
CA ALA A 118 15.97 14.41 -6.46
C ALA A 118 16.70 13.18 -7.03
N GLU A 119 18.03 13.18 -7.02
CA GLU A 119 18.85 12.09 -7.53
C GLU A 119 18.57 10.76 -6.74
N GLU A 120 18.43 10.87 -5.42
CA GLU A 120 18.06 9.73 -4.59
C GLU A 120 16.64 9.21 -4.92
N ALA A 121 15.67 10.11 -5.04
CA ALA A 121 14.31 9.74 -5.39
C ALA A 121 14.22 9.12 -6.80
N GLU A 122 14.82 9.74 -7.80
CA GLU A 122 14.83 9.26 -9.20
C GLU A 122 15.40 7.85 -9.34
N ALA A 123 16.36 7.47 -8.49
CA ALA A 123 16.91 6.11 -8.47
C ALA A 123 15.89 5.04 -8.02
N HIS A 124 14.78 5.45 -7.42
CA HIS A 124 13.72 4.58 -6.92
C HIS A 124 12.37 4.80 -7.64
N MET A 125 12.37 5.59 -8.71
CA MET A 125 11.19 5.75 -9.56
C MET A 125 11.19 4.76 -10.71
N VAL A 126 9.99 4.39 -11.14
CA VAL A 126 9.76 3.58 -12.34
C VAL A 126 8.59 4.16 -13.12
N GLU A 127 8.69 4.17 -14.45
CA GLU A 127 7.55 4.50 -15.31
C GLU A 127 6.68 3.27 -15.49
N ILE A 128 5.40 3.39 -15.17
CA ILE A 128 4.37 2.37 -15.40
C ILE A 128 3.42 2.82 -16.51
N SER A 129 2.79 1.85 -17.16
CA SER A 129 1.75 2.08 -18.17
C SER A 129 0.41 1.60 -17.63
N VAL A 130 -0.58 2.49 -17.59
CA VAL A 130 -1.89 2.19 -17.02
C VAL A 130 -3.01 2.43 -18.04
N PRO A 131 -4.06 1.57 -18.07
CA PRO A 131 -5.20 1.77 -18.95
C PRO A 131 -6.04 2.96 -18.47
N VAL A 132 -6.54 3.75 -19.41
CA VAL A 132 -7.40 4.90 -19.10
C VAL A 132 -8.48 5.07 -20.16
N TRP A 133 -9.61 5.66 -19.78
CA TRP A 133 -10.61 6.15 -20.72
C TRP A 133 -10.32 7.60 -21.11
N ARG A 134 -10.45 7.91 -22.40
CA ARG A 134 -10.33 9.27 -22.94
C ARG A 134 -11.66 9.73 -23.49
N LEU A 135 -12.16 10.85 -23.00
CA LEU A 135 -13.37 11.47 -23.51
C LEU A 135 -13.10 12.14 -24.86
N GLN A 136 -13.94 11.86 -25.85
CA GLN A 136 -13.88 12.44 -27.18
C GLN A 136 -14.80 13.68 -27.29
N ALA A 137 -14.60 14.49 -28.33
CA ALA A 137 -15.39 15.68 -28.57
C ALA A 137 -16.89 15.43 -28.81
N ASP A 138 -17.24 14.22 -29.22
CA ASP A 138 -18.64 13.78 -29.43
C ASP A 138 -19.27 13.17 -28.16
N GLY A 139 -18.54 13.17 -27.04
CA GLY A 139 -18.97 12.60 -25.77
C GLY A 139 -18.73 11.09 -25.63
N SER A 140 -18.24 10.41 -26.67
CA SER A 140 -17.85 9.01 -26.56
C SER A 140 -16.55 8.85 -25.75
N LYS A 141 -16.34 7.66 -25.17
CA LYS A 141 -15.11 7.31 -24.46
C LYS A 141 -14.33 6.27 -25.26
N THR A 142 -13.03 6.43 -25.34
CA THR A 142 -12.14 5.48 -26.02
C THR A 142 -11.04 5.02 -25.07
N SER A 143 -10.71 3.73 -25.15
CA SER A 143 -9.57 3.14 -24.42
C SER A 143 -8.27 3.76 -24.89
N SER A 144 -7.36 3.98 -23.95
CA SER A 144 -6.02 4.55 -24.17
C SER A 144 -5.08 4.08 -23.07
N THR A 145 -3.83 4.50 -23.15
CA THR A 145 -2.81 4.25 -22.13
C THR A 145 -2.27 5.58 -21.63
N ALA A 146 -2.04 5.67 -20.32
CA ALA A 146 -1.25 6.74 -19.71
C ALA A 146 0.06 6.15 -19.16
N TYR A 147 1.10 6.99 -19.10
CA TYR A 147 2.39 6.66 -18.52
C TYR A 147 2.60 7.54 -17.29
N ILE A 148 3.00 6.92 -16.18
CA ILE A 148 3.15 7.60 -14.89
C ILE A 148 4.45 7.15 -14.26
N GLU A 149 5.24 8.10 -13.80
CA GLU A 149 6.44 7.82 -13.02
C GLU A 149 6.09 7.77 -11.54
N VAL A 150 6.30 6.61 -10.90
CA VAL A 150 5.86 6.31 -9.54
C VAL A 150 6.99 5.69 -8.72
N ASN A 151 6.84 5.66 -7.39
CA ASN A 151 7.75 4.87 -6.56
C ASN A 151 7.66 3.40 -6.93
N GLN A 152 8.80 2.76 -7.17
CA GLN A 152 8.87 1.35 -7.59
C GLN A 152 8.17 0.39 -6.62
N SER A 153 8.18 0.69 -5.31
CA SER A 153 7.51 -0.13 -4.29
C SER A 153 5.98 -0.08 -4.40
N LEU A 154 5.42 0.95 -5.04
CA LEU A 154 3.98 1.15 -5.21
C LEU A 154 3.49 0.87 -6.64
N ALA A 155 4.40 0.63 -7.57
CA ALA A 155 4.08 0.45 -8.98
C ALA A 155 2.95 -0.55 -9.22
N PRO A 156 3.01 -1.80 -8.69
CA PRO A 156 1.96 -2.78 -8.92
C PRO A 156 0.62 -2.41 -8.25
N ILE A 157 0.65 -1.67 -7.14
CA ILE A 157 -0.56 -1.17 -6.49
C ILE A 157 -1.25 -0.15 -7.38
N TYR A 158 -0.49 0.79 -7.94
CA TYR A 158 -1.04 1.77 -8.87
C TYR A 158 -1.57 1.15 -10.15
N GLU A 159 -0.88 0.14 -10.71
CA GLU A 159 -1.38 -0.62 -11.85
C GLU A 159 -2.72 -1.28 -11.55
N ALA A 160 -2.85 -1.94 -10.40
CA ALA A 160 -4.10 -2.57 -9.96
C ALA A 160 -5.24 -1.55 -9.76
N ILE A 161 -4.97 -0.40 -9.13
CA ILE A 161 -5.95 0.68 -8.95
C ILE A 161 -6.44 1.21 -10.30
N PHE A 162 -5.54 1.47 -11.26
CA PHE A 162 -5.94 1.95 -12.57
C PHE A 162 -6.68 0.90 -13.41
N GLU A 163 -6.37 -0.39 -13.24
CA GLU A 163 -7.16 -1.46 -13.83
C GLU A 163 -8.59 -1.50 -13.25
N GLU A 164 -8.74 -1.30 -11.95
CA GLU A 164 -10.05 -1.26 -11.30
C GLU A 164 -10.87 -0.06 -11.80
N ILE A 165 -10.30 1.15 -11.81
CA ILE A 165 -10.94 2.35 -12.38
C ILE A 165 -11.33 2.13 -13.85
N TYR A 166 -10.44 1.52 -14.64
CA TYR A 166 -10.69 1.27 -16.06
C TYR A 166 -11.82 0.28 -16.29
N ASN A 167 -11.93 -0.75 -15.45
CA ASN A 167 -12.96 -1.79 -15.53
C ASN A 167 -14.26 -1.40 -14.81
N GLY A 168 -14.29 -0.28 -14.11
CA GLY A 168 -15.46 0.24 -13.42
C GLY A 168 -16.60 0.63 -14.37
N ASP A 169 -17.82 0.58 -13.87
CA ASP A 169 -19.03 0.84 -14.64
C ASP A 169 -19.10 2.28 -15.16
N GLU A 170 -18.49 3.23 -14.46
CA GLU A 170 -18.46 4.64 -14.82
C GLU A 170 -17.60 4.91 -16.06
N GLN A 171 -16.57 4.08 -16.29
CA GLN A 171 -15.54 4.33 -17.30
C GLN A 171 -14.99 5.77 -17.16
N PHE A 172 -14.58 6.14 -15.95
CA PHE A 172 -14.17 7.50 -15.61
C PHE A 172 -13.11 8.02 -16.57
N PRO A 173 -13.33 9.17 -17.25
CA PRO A 173 -12.38 9.67 -18.21
C PRO A 173 -11.22 10.39 -17.53
N ILE A 174 -10.01 9.94 -17.77
CA ILE A 174 -8.80 10.56 -17.26
C ILE A 174 -8.17 11.44 -18.33
N LYS A 175 -8.18 12.75 -18.12
CA LYS A 175 -7.60 13.77 -18.98
C LYS A 175 -6.10 13.91 -18.76
N ASN A 176 -5.72 13.98 -17.49
CA ASN A 176 -4.33 14.03 -17.06
C ASN A 176 -4.15 13.25 -15.76
N VAL A 177 -2.94 12.73 -15.58
CA VAL A 177 -2.54 12.01 -14.38
C VAL A 177 -1.05 12.26 -14.18
N GLY A 178 -0.61 12.40 -12.94
CA GLY A 178 0.78 12.56 -12.57
C GLY A 178 1.05 12.11 -11.15
N CYS A 179 2.27 11.65 -10.88
CA CYS A 179 2.68 11.21 -9.56
C CYS A 179 4.01 11.86 -9.16
N TYR A 180 5.14 11.30 -9.60
CA TYR A 180 6.44 11.83 -9.22
C TYR A 180 6.67 13.23 -9.77
N SER A 181 7.09 14.11 -8.88
CA SER A 181 7.62 15.43 -9.21
C SER A 181 8.44 15.92 -8.03
N TRP A 182 9.73 16.23 -8.26
CA TRP A 182 10.59 16.73 -7.19
C TRP A 182 10.14 18.12 -6.72
N ARG A 183 9.29 18.11 -5.72
CA ARG A 183 8.72 19.28 -5.02
C ARG A 183 8.47 18.91 -3.56
N THR A 184 7.97 19.83 -2.75
CA THR A 184 7.56 19.51 -1.36
C THR A 184 6.39 18.53 -1.35
N GLY A 185 6.36 17.62 -0.37
CA GLY A 185 5.26 16.68 -0.14
C GLY A 185 5.48 15.30 -0.77
N GLU A 186 4.42 14.53 -0.84
CA GLU A 186 4.45 13.11 -1.22
C GLU A 186 4.81 12.89 -2.70
N HIS A 187 4.57 13.87 -3.56
CA HIS A 187 4.99 13.79 -4.97
C HIS A 187 6.50 13.64 -5.14
N SER A 188 7.31 14.23 -4.25
CA SER A 188 8.77 14.05 -4.29
C SER A 188 9.20 12.62 -3.95
N GLN A 189 8.32 11.84 -3.39
CA GLN A 189 8.53 10.44 -3.01
C GLN A 189 7.89 9.45 -4.00
N GLY A 190 7.15 9.94 -5.00
CA GLY A 190 6.39 9.12 -5.93
C GLY A 190 5.24 8.35 -5.27
N THR A 191 4.66 8.91 -4.20
CA THR A 191 3.64 8.27 -3.37
C THR A 191 2.28 8.98 -3.38
N ALA A 192 2.11 9.99 -4.24
CA ALA A 192 0.83 10.68 -4.43
C ALA A 192 0.49 10.77 -5.91
N ILE A 193 -0.77 10.62 -6.26
CA ILE A 193 -1.28 10.72 -7.63
C ILE A 193 -2.26 11.88 -7.71
N ASP A 194 -2.06 12.73 -8.71
CA ASP A 194 -3.02 13.75 -9.14
C ASP A 194 -3.78 13.23 -10.35
N ILE A 195 -5.11 13.23 -10.30
CA ILE A 195 -6.00 12.85 -11.42
C ILE A 195 -6.86 14.06 -11.77
N ASN A 196 -6.84 14.50 -13.03
CA ASN A 196 -7.64 15.61 -13.55
C ASN A 196 -7.59 16.83 -12.61
N TRP A 197 -6.39 17.27 -12.26
CA TRP A 197 -6.15 18.25 -11.18
C TRP A 197 -6.80 19.61 -11.39
N GLU A 198 -7.14 20.00 -12.62
CA GLU A 198 -7.85 21.25 -12.90
C GLU A 198 -9.33 21.16 -12.50
N GLU A 199 -9.92 19.97 -12.70
CA GLU A 199 -11.33 19.67 -12.50
C GLU A 199 -11.60 19.06 -11.11
N ASN A 200 -10.55 18.82 -10.32
CA ASN A 200 -10.61 18.27 -8.97
C ASN A 200 -9.76 19.13 -8.03
N MET A 201 -10.19 20.33 -7.81
CA MET A 201 -9.46 21.34 -7.05
C MET A 201 -9.21 20.91 -5.60
N GLU A 202 -7.99 21.15 -5.11
CA GLU A 202 -7.78 21.31 -3.69
C GLU A 202 -8.23 22.71 -3.24
N ALA A 203 -8.93 22.83 -2.15
CA ALA A 203 -9.44 24.11 -1.68
C ALA A 203 -9.36 24.27 -0.17
N THR A 204 -9.16 25.50 0.28
CA THR A 204 -9.34 25.88 1.68
C THR A 204 -10.81 26.25 1.91
N ILE A 205 -11.41 25.67 2.96
CA ILE A 205 -12.75 26.06 3.41
C ILE A 205 -12.64 27.32 4.27
N ASN A 206 -13.26 28.39 3.83
CA ASN A 206 -13.29 29.66 4.54
C ASN A 206 -14.29 29.62 5.72
N ALA A 207 -14.20 30.61 6.62
CA ALA A 207 -15.08 30.69 7.79
C ALA A 207 -16.56 30.87 7.44
N ASP A 208 -16.90 31.38 6.25
CA ASP A 208 -18.24 31.51 5.73
C ASP A 208 -18.74 30.30 4.93
N GLY A 209 -17.94 29.23 4.86
CA GLY A 209 -18.23 28.01 4.11
C GLY A 209 -17.90 28.09 2.61
N SER A 210 -17.40 29.22 2.11
CA SER A 210 -16.93 29.34 0.74
C SER A 210 -15.59 28.62 0.54
N LEU A 211 -15.29 28.20 -0.70
CA LEU A 211 -14.06 27.54 -1.06
C LEU A 211 -13.10 28.50 -1.77
N THR A 212 -11.83 28.47 -1.37
CA THR A 212 -10.75 29.14 -2.09
C THR A 212 -9.84 28.08 -2.69
N PRO A 213 -9.81 27.90 -4.03
CA PRO A 213 -8.92 26.93 -4.66
C PRO A 213 -7.45 27.22 -4.35
N THR A 214 -6.71 26.19 -3.96
CA THR A 214 -5.24 26.21 -3.78
C THR A 214 -4.54 25.53 -4.94
N THR A 215 -5.15 24.49 -5.52
CA THR A 215 -4.73 23.82 -6.75
C THR A 215 -5.97 23.51 -7.59
N GLY A 216 -5.84 23.49 -8.91
CA GLY A 216 -7.00 23.32 -9.80
C GLY A 216 -7.90 24.54 -9.88
N THR A 217 -9.01 24.44 -10.55
CA THR A 217 -9.91 25.56 -10.83
C THR A 217 -11.33 25.35 -10.32
N HIS A 218 -11.80 24.11 -10.28
CA HIS A 218 -13.16 23.78 -9.86
C HIS A 218 -13.29 22.30 -9.46
N TRP A 219 -14.43 21.96 -8.89
CA TRP A 219 -14.94 20.62 -8.71
C TRP A 219 -16.45 20.64 -8.94
N SER A 220 -16.91 20.00 -10.01
CA SER A 220 -18.31 20.05 -10.45
C SER A 220 -18.73 18.69 -11.05
N PRO A 221 -18.83 17.64 -10.24
CA PRO A 221 -18.98 16.26 -10.72
C PRO A 221 -20.28 15.97 -11.52
N TYR A 222 -21.26 16.86 -11.44
CA TYR A 222 -22.53 16.73 -12.18
C TYR A 222 -22.56 17.53 -13.49
N GLU A 223 -21.59 18.41 -13.70
CA GLU A 223 -21.49 19.31 -14.86
C GLU A 223 -20.25 19.04 -15.70
N ASP A 224 -19.13 18.69 -15.04
CA ASP A 224 -17.86 18.39 -15.70
C ASP A 224 -17.55 16.88 -15.60
N PRO A 225 -17.44 16.18 -16.73
CA PRO A 225 -17.18 14.74 -16.74
C PRO A 225 -15.80 14.32 -16.24
N TYR A 226 -14.89 15.26 -16.02
CA TYR A 226 -13.56 15.04 -15.46
C TYR A 226 -13.48 15.28 -13.95
N SER A 227 -14.54 15.85 -13.35
CA SER A 227 -14.64 15.98 -11.90
C SER A 227 -15.05 14.65 -11.28
N ILE A 228 -14.34 14.21 -10.25
CA ILE A 228 -14.55 12.93 -9.56
C ILE A 228 -15.84 13.02 -8.74
N PRO A 229 -16.86 12.19 -9.03
CA PRO A 229 -18.08 12.16 -8.25
C PRO A 229 -17.88 11.39 -6.94
N GLU A 230 -18.53 11.83 -5.88
CA GLU A 230 -18.57 11.09 -4.62
C GLU A 230 -19.17 9.70 -4.83
N GLY A 231 -18.44 8.66 -4.45
CA GLY A 231 -18.85 7.27 -4.65
C GLY A 231 -18.70 6.73 -6.09
N GLY A 232 -17.97 7.44 -6.96
CA GLY A 232 -17.57 6.94 -8.29
C GLY A 232 -16.34 6.03 -8.23
N ASP A 233 -15.94 5.51 -9.41
CA ASP A 233 -14.84 4.53 -9.54
C ASP A 233 -13.47 5.05 -9.09
N VAL A 234 -13.29 6.37 -8.96
CA VAL A 234 -12.04 7.03 -8.54
C VAL A 234 -12.11 7.59 -7.12
N TYR A 235 -13.29 7.58 -6.48
CA TYR A 235 -13.52 8.21 -5.17
C TYR A 235 -12.95 7.45 -3.97
#